data_455626af6e597929954cd00996ad3eed
#
_entry.id   455626af6e597929954cd00996ad3eed
#
_cell.length_a   1.000
_cell.length_b   1.000
_cell.length_c   1.000
_cell.angle_alpha   90.00
_cell.angle_beta   90.00
_cell.angle_gamma   90.00
#
_symmetry.space_group_name_H-M   'P 1'
#
loop_
_entity.id
_entity.type
_entity.pdbx_description
1 polymer ?
#
loop_
_entity_poly.entity_id
_entity_poly.type
_entity_poly.pdbx_seq_one_letter_code
_entity_poly.pdbx_strand_id
1 'polypeptide(L)'
;MRMFKPLFLALSLAIVIPTHATAVEIPATFQVQGAGYGHGVGMSQIGARAKALAGETATAILSYYYKDVVIEPLDDTKILRVNVGHLLTSAKMASGTQDATMQIYSGDIGDAQDVVPIAVVPIKSSLNFTIMGSTVLPSVVTGKKSVSIPRNRVFTVRWSGTRYLSGVDGVVSLTHNNTTKKYRYGQLQFRAVKTATLGYRLEITNSVRLSDEYLWGVSEVPSSWPEAALQAQAIASRTFAMSKAGIYRASCDCDLYGEISDQSFLGYAKETEKGWGHLWKAAVTNTVGLTLTQSGKPIAAYFSSSSGGLTETAGNAWGTQRGYTQSVPDLSSLDPVLNPRFYRWDRTITQASVSAAFVLPDVVNLEIVMKNASGTVATIKATSSAGIQKSLRGETFRSRTKIPSAYFDLVGMQNAVEPTPSPSP
;
A
#
# COMPACT_ATOMS: atom_id res chain seq x y z
N MET A 1 63.37 -44.45 -71.55
CA MET A 1 63.54 -44.57 -70.08
C MET A 1 62.78 -43.42 -69.47
N ARG A 2 61.53 -43.60 -69.01
CA ARG A 2 60.70 -42.52 -68.42
C ARG A 2 60.69 -42.74 -66.93
N MET A 3 61.19 -41.74 -66.15
CA MET A 3 61.19 -41.76 -64.71
C MET A 3 59.80 -41.27 -64.20
N PHE A 4 59.13 -42.09 -63.41
CA PHE A 4 57.96 -41.72 -62.66
C PHE A 4 58.39 -41.06 -61.33
N LYS A 5 57.92 -39.82 -61.03
CA LYS A 5 58.02 -39.18 -59.69
C LYS A 5 56.74 -39.51 -58.86
N PRO A 6 56.86 -39.98 -57.65
CA PRO A 6 55.69 -40.16 -56.79
C PRO A 6 55.19 -38.81 -56.22
N LEU A 7 53.89 -38.58 -56.30
CA LEU A 7 53.20 -37.41 -55.70
C LEU A 7 52.79 -37.77 -54.26
N PHE A 8 53.40 -37.16 -53.28
CA PHE A 8 52.97 -37.32 -51.88
C PHE A 8 51.77 -36.40 -51.63
N LEU A 9 50.60 -36.99 -51.36
CA LEU A 9 49.37 -36.28 -50.92
C LEU A 9 49.42 -36.13 -49.39
N ALA A 10 49.67 -34.92 -48.89
CA ALA A 10 49.59 -34.65 -47.47
C ALA A 10 48.14 -34.47 -47.04
N LEU A 11 47.61 -35.42 -46.28
CA LEU A 11 46.27 -35.39 -45.69
C LEU A 11 46.34 -34.56 -44.41
N SER A 12 45.86 -33.31 -44.46
CA SER A 12 45.74 -32.44 -43.26
C SER A 12 44.53 -32.87 -42.44
N LEU A 13 44.77 -33.50 -41.32
CA LEU A 13 43.74 -33.87 -40.32
C LEU A 13 43.37 -32.59 -39.54
N ALA A 14 42.25 -31.96 -39.85
CA ALA A 14 41.69 -30.86 -39.07
C ALA A 14 41.11 -31.42 -37.73
N ILE A 15 41.80 -31.22 -36.64
CA ILE A 15 41.29 -31.51 -35.28
C ILE A 15 40.21 -30.47 -34.96
N VAL A 16 38.95 -30.83 -35.08
CA VAL A 16 37.82 -30.06 -34.53
C VAL A 16 37.81 -30.26 -33.00
N ILE A 17 38.33 -29.28 -32.29
CA ILE A 17 38.23 -29.21 -30.81
C ILE A 17 36.77 -28.85 -30.52
N PRO A 18 35.96 -29.69 -29.86
CA PRO A 18 34.62 -29.32 -29.47
C PRO A 18 34.76 -28.22 -28.38
N THR A 19 34.37 -27.02 -28.71
CA THR A 19 34.17 -25.96 -27.70
C THR A 19 32.96 -26.39 -26.87
N HIS A 20 33.20 -26.90 -25.66
CA HIS A 20 32.14 -27.12 -24.69
C HIS A 20 31.60 -25.73 -24.31
N ALA A 21 30.45 -25.38 -24.88
CA ALA A 21 29.66 -24.30 -24.35
C ALA A 21 29.25 -24.70 -22.94
N THR A 22 29.90 -24.16 -21.92
CA THR A 22 29.43 -24.32 -20.54
C THR A 22 28.03 -23.72 -20.45
N ALA A 23 27.04 -24.58 -20.17
CA ALA A 23 25.68 -24.08 -19.93
C ALA A 23 25.73 -23.08 -18.81
N VAL A 24 25.21 -21.88 -19.05
CA VAL A 24 25.14 -20.84 -18.01
C VAL A 24 24.21 -21.34 -16.93
N GLU A 25 24.70 -21.51 -15.71
CA GLU A 25 23.89 -21.94 -14.58
C GLU A 25 22.86 -20.86 -14.23
N ILE A 26 21.60 -21.27 -14.19
CA ILE A 26 20.49 -20.39 -13.80
C ILE A 26 20.30 -20.49 -12.29
N PRO A 27 20.56 -19.43 -11.51
CA PRO A 27 20.39 -19.44 -10.07
C PRO A 27 18.94 -19.72 -9.68
N ALA A 28 18.72 -20.63 -8.74
CA ALA A 28 17.37 -20.88 -8.20
C ALA A 28 16.85 -19.71 -7.35
N THR A 29 17.75 -18.97 -6.73
CA THR A 29 17.46 -17.85 -5.82
C THR A 29 18.50 -16.75 -5.89
N PHE A 30 18.13 -15.57 -5.45
CA PHE A 30 18.99 -14.40 -5.28
C PHE A 30 18.93 -13.92 -3.83
N GLN A 31 20.07 -13.63 -3.24
CA GLN A 31 20.19 -13.14 -1.88
C GLN A 31 20.34 -11.62 -1.90
N VAL A 32 19.55 -10.94 -1.06
CA VAL A 32 19.61 -9.49 -0.89
C VAL A 32 19.59 -9.14 0.59
N GLN A 33 20.32 -8.11 0.97
CA GLN A 33 20.34 -7.55 2.32
C GLN A 33 20.06 -6.06 2.26
N GLY A 34 19.44 -5.50 3.29
CA GLY A 34 19.08 -4.09 3.29
C GLY A 34 18.61 -3.56 4.64
N ALA A 35 18.07 -2.36 4.61
CA ALA A 35 17.49 -1.69 5.78
C ALA A 35 16.22 -0.92 5.39
N GLY A 36 15.38 -0.60 6.39
CA GLY A 36 14.12 0.14 6.18
C GLY A 36 12.96 -0.72 5.68
N TYR A 37 11.76 -0.13 5.75
CA TYR A 37 10.52 -0.75 5.28
C TYR A 37 9.58 0.29 4.65
N GLY A 38 9.24 0.10 3.39
CA GLY A 38 8.42 0.98 2.58
C GLY A 38 9.22 1.70 1.50
N HIS A 39 8.63 2.75 0.94
CA HIS A 39 9.26 3.54 -0.15
C HIS A 39 10.30 4.57 0.34
N GLY A 40 10.36 4.85 1.64
CA GLY A 40 11.32 5.78 2.25
C GLY A 40 11.02 7.27 2.02
N VAL A 41 10.00 7.64 1.25
CA VAL A 41 9.70 9.03 0.88
C VAL A 41 8.89 9.73 1.97
N GLY A 42 9.29 10.96 2.32
CA GLY A 42 8.61 11.81 3.30
C GLY A 42 8.87 11.36 4.75
N MET A 43 7.85 11.34 5.61
CA MET A 43 8.02 11.05 7.02
C MET A 43 8.32 9.57 7.29
N SER A 44 9.43 9.28 7.97
CA SER A 44 9.71 7.99 8.59
C SER A 44 8.92 7.89 9.89
N GLN A 45 8.08 6.86 10.03
CA GLN A 45 7.30 6.62 11.25
C GLN A 45 8.20 6.29 12.45
N ILE A 46 9.24 5.47 12.25
CA ILE A 46 10.24 5.18 13.28
C ILE A 46 11.01 6.45 13.66
N GLY A 47 11.42 7.25 12.68
CA GLY A 47 12.07 8.53 12.94
C GLY A 47 11.17 9.52 13.67
N ALA A 48 9.88 9.62 13.31
CA ALA A 48 8.90 10.42 14.04
C ALA A 48 8.75 9.95 15.50
N ARG A 49 8.71 8.63 15.72
CA ARG A 49 8.71 8.05 17.09
C ARG A 49 9.96 8.43 17.87
N ALA A 50 11.15 8.33 17.26
CA ALA A 50 12.40 8.69 17.92
C ALA A 50 12.45 10.15 18.33
N LYS A 51 12.04 11.06 17.44
CA LYS A 51 11.95 12.50 17.69
C LYS A 51 10.96 12.83 18.81
N ALA A 52 9.81 12.18 18.81
CA ALA A 52 8.81 12.34 19.88
C ALA A 52 9.34 11.86 21.24
N LEU A 53 10.10 10.75 21.28
CA LEU A 53 10.78 10.27 22.50
C LEU A 53 11.87 11.24 22.97
N ALA A 54 12.47 11.99 22.06
CA ALA A 54 13.42 13.07 22.37
C ALA A 54 12.74 14.39 22.80
N GLY A 55 11.40 14.43 22.88
CA GLY A 55 10.64 15.60 23.33
C GLY A 55 10.26 16.59 22.22
N GLU A 56 10.48 16.23 20.94
CA GLU A 56 10.06 17.08 19.83
C GLU A 56 8.53 17.09 19.67
N THR A 57 7.97 18.26 19.32
CA THR A 57 6.54 18.43 19.03
C THR A 57 6.17 17.82 17.67
N ALA A 58 4.87 17.54 17.46
CA ALA A 58 4.37 17.06 16.17
C ALA A 58 4.72 18.01 15.01
N THR A 59 4.64 19.32 15.24
CA THR A 59 4.99 20.35 14.24
C THR A 59 6.47 20.30 13.89
N ALA A 60 7.36 20.18 14.89
CA ALA A 60 8.80 20.06 14.65
C ALA A 60 9.13 18.79 13.85
N ILE A 61 8.52 17.65 14.20
CA ILE A 61 8.65 16.38 13.48
C ILE A 61 8.23 16.54 12.02
N LEU A 62 7.07 17.12 11.75
CA LEU A 62 6.57 17.29 10.39
C LEU A 62 7.45 18.25 9.57
N SER A 63 7.88 19.37 10.13
CA SER A 63 8.77 20.34 9.48
C SER A 63 10.17 19.76 9.20
N TYR A 64 10.58 18.74 9.97
CA TYR A 64 11.82 18.02 9.67
C TYR A 64 11.73 17.20 8.37
N TYR A 65 10.61 16.51 8.14
CA TYR A 65 10.44 15.61 6.99
C TYR A 65 9.86 16.26 5.75
N TYR A 66 9.04 17.31 5.90
CA TYR A 66 8.42 18.02 4.78
C TYR A 66 8.94 19.44 4.72
N LYS A 67 9.58 19.78 3.59
CA LYS A 67 10.20 21.10 3.40
C LYS A 67 9.26 22.03 2.61
N ASP A 68 9.41 23.32 2.83
CA ASP A 68 8.64 24.37 2.12
C ASP A 68 7.12 24.17 2.19
N VAL A 69 6.64 23.75 3.36
CA VAL A 69 5.22 23.55 3.66
C VAL A 69 4.79 24.39 4.87
N VAL A 70 3.50 24.70 4.91
CA VAL A 70 2.85 25.34 6.07
C VAL A 70 1.95 24.32 6.74
N ILE A 71 1.88 24.34 8.08
CA ILE A 71 0.89 23.58 8.85
C ILE A 71 -0.19 24.56 9.24
N GLU A 72 -1.37 24.42 8.66
CA GLU A 72 -2.50 25.34 8.84
C GLU A 72 -3.83 24.59 8.91
N PRO A 73 -4.86 25.18 9.56
CA PRO A 73 -6.18 24.56 9.59
C PRO A 73 -6.88 24.68 8.23
N LEU A 74 -7.41 23.57 7.75
CA LEU A 74 -8.31 23.51 6.60
C LEU A 74 -9.58 22.75 6.98
N ASP A 75 -10.67 22.96 6.23
CA ASP A 75 -11.89 22.17 6.36
C ASP A 75 -11.66 20.72 5.95
N ASP A 76 -11.71 19.82 6.91
CA ASP A 76 -11.52 18.37 6.76
C ASP A 76 -12.83 17.57 6.96
N THR A 77 -14.01 18.23 6.85
CA THR A 77 -15.31 17.57 7.03
C THR A 77 -15.82 16.79 5.82
N LYS A 78 -15.04 16.74 4.75
CA LYS A 78 -15.38 16.03 3.50
C LYS A 78 -15.67 14.56 3.72
N ILE A 79 -16.57 14.04 2.89
CA ILE A 79 -16.84 12.61 2.83
C ILE A 79 -15.84 11.96 1.91
N LEU A 80 -15.20 10.90 2.41
CA LEU A 80 -14.32 10.03 1.64
C LEU A 80 -15.03 8.74 1.28
N ARG A 81 -14.79 8.28 0.07
CA ARG A 81 -15.14 6.94 -0.40
C ARG A 81 -13.92 6.04 -0.26
N VAL A 82 -13.89 5.24 0.80
CA VAL A 82 -12.75 4.36 1.13
C VAL A 82 -13.07 2.93 0.68
N ASN A 83 -12.32 2.38 -0.27
CA ASN A 83 -12.49 0.98 -0.67
C ASN A 83 -12.02 0.06 0.46
N VAL A 84 -12.93 -0.79 0.91
CA VAL A 84 -12.72 -1.76 2.01
C VAL A 84 -12.88 -3.22 1.55
N GLY A 85 -13.12 -3.42 0.26
CA GLY A 85 -13.17 -4.74 -0.37
C GLY A 85 -12.96 -4.61 -1.89
N HIS A 86 -11.82 -5.10 -2.37
CA HIS A 86 -11.36 -4.93 -3.76
C HIS A 86 -11.32 -6.26 -4.51
N LEU A 87 -11.78 -6.27 -5.78
CA LEU A 87 -11.76 -7.40 -6.72
C LEU A 87 -12.43 -8.68 -6.18
N LEU A 88 -13.46 -8.54 -5.36
CA LEU A 88 -14.13 -9.67 -4.72
C LEU A 88 -15.14 -10.36 -5.65
N THR A 89 -15.50 -11.59 -5.32
CA THR A 89 -16.63 -12.32 -5.93
C THR A 89 -17.85 -12.34 -5.02
N SER A 90 -17.64 -12.26 -3.71
CA SER A 90 -18.70 -12.24 -2.71
C SER A 90 -18.23 -11.57 -1.40
N ALA A 91 -19.20 -11.17 -0.59
CA ALA A 91 -18.97 -10.66 0.76
C ALA A 91 -20.19 -10.93 1.63
N LYS A 92 -19.96 -10.94 2.95
CA LYS A 92 -21.02 -11.07 3.97
C LYS A 92 -20.94 -9.89 4.93
N MET A 93 -22.11 -9.29 5.23
CA MET A 93 -22.25 -8.24 6.23
C MET A 93 -23.25 -8.68 7.31
N ALA A 94 -22.93 -8.42 8.58
CA ALA A 94 -23.81 -8.73 9.69
C ALA A 94 -23.71 -7.65 10.77
N SER A 95 -24.80 -7.45 11.55
CA SER A 95 -24.72 -6.63 12.75
C SER A 95 -23.86 -7.34 13.81
N GLY A 96 -22.90 -6.60 14.37
CA GLY A 96 -22.09 -7.05 15.52
C GLY A 96 -22.63 -6.54 16.86
N THR A 97 -23.69 -5.75 16.85
CA THR A 97 -24.32 -5.16 18.03
C THR A 97 -25.75 -5.68 18.16
N GLN A 98 -26.15 -6.07 19.37
CA GLN A 98 -27.53 -6.43 19.64
C GLN A 98 -28.44 -5.21 19.42
N ASP A 99 -29.60 -5.43 18.82
CA ASP A 99 -30.65 -4.44 18.57
C ASP A 99 -30.27 -3.33 17.54
N ALA A 100 -29.07 -3.34 16.99
CA ALA A 100 -28.71 -2.51 15.85
C ALA A 100 -29.36 -3.04 14.57
N THR A 101 -30.04 -2.15 13.84
CA THR A 101 -30.72 -2.47 12.59
C THR A 101 -29.81 -2.21 11.39
N MET A 102 -30.01 -2.96 10.31
CA MET A 102 -29.43 -2.67 9.00
C MET A 102 -30.54 -2.50 7.96
N GLN A 103 -30.34 -1.58 7.02
CA GLN A 103 -31.26 -1.33 5.91
C GLN A 103 -30.48 -1.40 4.61
N ILE A 104 -31.04 -2.07 3.60
CA ILE A 104 -30.48 -2.13 2.25
C ILE A 104 -31.30 -1.29 1.29
N TYR A 105 -30.60 -0.55 0.43
CA TYR A 105 -31.16 0.34 -0.56
C TYR A 105 -30.67 -0.05 -1.96
N SER A 106 -31.49 0.14 -2.98
CA SER A 106 -31.11 -0.06 -4.37
C SER A 106 -30.43 1.19 -4.90
N GLY A 107 -29.23 1.01 -5.49
CA GLY A 107 -28.47 2.10 -6.09
C GLY A 107 -27.44 2.75 -5.18
N ASP A 108 -26.79 3.77 -5.72
CA ASP A 108 -25.93 4.72 -5.01
C ASP A 108 -26.82 5.86 -4.51
N ILE A 109 -27.08 5.90 -3.24
CA ILE A 109 -27.99 6.89 -2.63
C ILE A 109 -27.23 8.08 -2.02
N GLY A 110 -25.89 8.06 -2.03
CA GLY A 110 -25.09 9.15 -1.49
C GLY A 110 -25.50 9.55 -0.07
N ASP A 111 -25.65 10.84 0.17
CA ASP A 111 -26.07 11.41 1.47
C ASP A 111 -27.60 11.63 1.57
N ALA A 112 -28.41 11.18 0.58
CA ALA A 112 -29.86 11.34 0.59
C ALA A 112 -30.48 10.69 1.83
N GLN A 113 -31.33 11.43 2.57
CA GLN A 113 -31.95 10.95 3.81
C GLN A 113 -33.34 10.29 3.57
N ASP A 114 -34.13 10.82 2.64
CA ASP A 114 -35.52 10.41 2.40
C ASP A 114 -35.64 9.29 1.36
N VAL A 115 -34.77 8.26 1.48
CA VAL A 115 -34.80 7.11 0.58
C VAL A 115 -35.43 5.91 1.29
N VAL A 116 -36.39 5.26 0.63
CA VAL A 116 -37.07 4.08 1.16
C VAL A 116 -36.16 2.86 0.98
N PRO A 117 -35.85 2.11 2.07
CA PRO A 117 -35.09 0.87 1.96
C PRO A 117 -35.90 -0.21 1.22
N ILE A 118 -35.23 -0.99 0.39
CA ILE A 118 -35.86 -2.16 -0.28
C ILE A 118 -36.05 -3.34 0.69
N ALA A 119 -35.28 -3.38 1.79
CA ALA A 119 -35.49 -4.30 2.88
C ALA A 119 -34.86 -3.77 4.18
N VAL A 120 -35.51 -4.09 5.31
CA VAL A 120 -34.92 -4.01 6.65
C VAL A 120 -34.42 -5.39 7.02
N VAL A 121 -33.17 -5.49 7.42
CA VAL A 121 -32.54 -6.78 7.77
C VAL A 121 -32.91 -7.16 9.20
N PRO A 122 -33.57 -8.30 9.42
CA PRO A 122 -33.97 -8.74 10.78
C PRO A 122 -32.75 -8.89 11.70
N ILE A 123 -32.92 -8.63 12.98
CA ILE A 123 -31.93 -8.88 14.04
C ILE A 123 -31.42 -10.33 13.94
N LYS A 124 -30.12 -10.54 14.16
CA LYS A 124 -29.44 -11.86 14.04
C LYS A 124 -29.41 -12.42 12.62
N SER A 125 -29.71 -11.60 11.61
CA SER A 125 -29.54 -11.94 10.19
C SER A 125 -28.29 -11.34 9.61
N SER A 126 -27.92 -11.79 8.42
CA SER A 126 -26.83 -11.23 7.63
C SER A 126 -27.27 -10.94 6.20
N LEU A 127 -26.55 -10.06 5.55
CA LEU A 127 -26.59 -9.81 4.11
C LEU A 127 -25.43 -10.52 3.44
N ASN A 128 -25.70 -11.34 2.44
CA ASN A 128 -24.68 -11.87 1.55
C ASN A 128 -24.79 -11.16 0.21
N PHE A 129 -23.66 -10.85 -0.38
CA PHE A 129 -23.54 -10.21 -1.71
C PHE A 129 -22.71 -11.10 -2.61
N THR A 130 -23.18 -11.39 -3.82
CA THR A 130 -22.48 -12.20 -4.80
C THR A 130 -22.54 -11.53 -6.17
N ILE A 131 -21.44 -11.56 -6.91
CA ILE A 131 -21.42 -11.07 -8.30
C ILE A 131 -22.15 -12.08 -9.21
N MET A 132 -23.07 -11.54 -10.01
CA MET A 132 -23.85 -12.25 -11.01
C MET A 132 -23.79 -11.50 -12.36
N GLY A 133 -22.80 -11.82 -13.17
CA GLY A 133 -22.51 -11.06 -14.39
C GLY A 133 -22.16 -9.60 -14.07
N SER A 134 -22.88 -8.63 -14.62
CA SER A 134 -22.68 -7.20 -14.40
C SER A 134 -23.43 -6.63 -13.18
N THR A 135 -24.01 -7.50 -12.34
CA THR A 135 -24.87 -7.10 -11.21
C THR A 135 -24.40 -7.78 -9.92
N VAL A 136 -24.85 -7.23 -8.82
CA VAL A 136 -24.75 -7.81 -7.48
C VAL A 136 -26.08 -8.44 -7.12
N LEU A 137 -26.07 -9.65 -6.59
CA LEU A 137 -27.21 -10.36 -6.01
C LEU A 137 -27.09 -10.34 -4.49
N PRO A 138 -27.90 -9.53 -3.79
CA PRO A 138 -27.97 -9.61 -2.33
C PRO A 138 -28.96 -10.67 -1.88
N SER A 139 -28.70 -11.24 -0.68
CA SER A 139 -29.67 -12.08 0.02
C SER A 139 -29.64 -11.84 1.53
N VAL A 140 -30.80 -11.86 2.14
CA VAL A 140 -30.96 -11.85 3.60
C VAL A 140 -30.91 -13.30 4.11
N VAL A 141 -30.02 -13.59 5.04
CA VAL A 141 -29.86 -14.93 5.62
C VAL A 141 -30.21 -14.88 7.11
N THR A 142 -31.25 -15.62 7.50
CA THR A 142 -31.70 -15.78 8.89
C THR A 142 -31.70 -17.26 9.25
N GLY A 143 -30.76 -17.68 10.09
CA GLY A 143 -30.55 -19.10 10.40
C GLY A 143 -30.22 -19.89 9.11
N LYS A 144 -31.09 -20.88 8.78
CA LYS A 144 -30.97 -21.70 7.55
C LYS A 144 -31.74 -21.13 6.35
N LYS A 145 -32.54 -20.07 6.54
CA LYS A 145 -33.39 -19.48 5.50
C LYS A 145 -32.60 -18.35 4.77
N SER A 146 -32.63 -18.41 3.46
CA SER A 146 -32.06 -17.34 2.58
C SER A 146 -33.15 -16.80 1.68
N VAL A 147 -33.29 -15.47 1.62
CA VAL A 147 -34.23 -14.76 0.77
C VAL A 147 -33.45 -13.80 -0.10
N SER A 148 -33.48 -14.01 -1.41
CA SER A 148 -32.81 -13.15 -2.38
C SER A 148 -33.57 -11.86 -2.58
N ILE A 149 -32.83 -10.78 -2.73
CA ILE A 149 -33.31 -9.46 -3.13
C ILE A 149 -33.06 -9.31 -4.65
N PRO A 150 -33.96 -8.66 -5.40
CA PRO A 150 -33.74 -8.41 -6.83
C PRO A 150 -32.37 -7.77 -7.10
N ARG A 151 -31.62 -8.35 -8.05
CA ARG A 151 -30.27 -7.90 -8.38
C ARG A 151 -30.27 -6.51 -9.00
N ASN A 152 -29.22 -5.72 -8.69
CA ASN A 152 -28.93 -4.44 -9.30
C ASN A 152 -27.39 -4.30 -9.45
N ARG A 153 -26.94 -3.27 -10.15
CA ARG A 153 -25.50 -2.98 -10.28
C ARG A 153 -24.89 -2.46 -8.98
N VAL A 154 -25.67 -1.78 -8.16
CA VAL A 154 -25.22 -1.12 -6.93
C VAL A 154 -26.24 -1.29 -5.82
N PHE A 155 -25.76 -1.50 -4.60
CA PHE A 155 -26.54 -1.45 -3.37
C PHE A 155 -25.81 -0.62 -2.33
N THR A 156 -26.59 0.11 -1.51
CA THR A 156 -26.11 0.78 -0.31
C THR A 156 -26.69 0.13 0.93
N VAL A 157 -25.86 -0.07 1.96
CA VAL A 157 -26.31 -0.55 3.26
C VAL A 157 -26.00 0.47 4.33
N ARG A 158 -27.00 0.86 5.10
CA ARG A 158 -26.94 1.71 6.28
C ARG A 158 -27.22 0.91 7.52
N TRP A 159 -26.66 1.30 8.65
CA TRP A 159 -26.97 0.71 9.96
C TRP A 159 -27.17 1.80 11.00
N SER A 160 -27.92 1.44 12.06
CA SER A 160 -28.30 2.39 13.10
C SER A 160 -27.12 2.92 13.91
N GLY A 161 -27.28 4.12 14.46
CA GLY A 161 -26.24 4.80 15.24
C GLY A 161 -25.17 5.46 14.37
N THR A 162 -25.42 5.62 13.07
CA THR A 162 -24.59 6.41 12.15
C THR A 162 -25.30 7.72 11.77
N ARG A 163 -24.57 8.64 11.16
CA ARG A 163 -25.18 9.88 10.63
C ARG A 163 -26.15 9.62 9.49
N TYR A 164 -26.20 8.42 8.94
CA TYR A 164 -27.10 8.02 7.86
C TYR A 164 -28.38 7.33 8.34
N LEU A 165 -28.36 6.74 9.53
CA LEU A 165 -29.51 6.06 10.12
C LEU A 165 -29.47 6.18 11.63
N SER A 166 -30.42 6.91 12.20
CA SER A 166 -30.57 7.05 13.66
C SER A 166 -30.92 5.73 14.34
N GLY A 167 -30.75 5.67 15.66
CA GLY A 167 -31.08 4.51 16.49
C GLY A 167 -29.91 4.06 17.35
N VAL A 168 -29.97 2.81 17.80
CA VAL A 168 -28.94 2.22 18.67
C VAL A 168 -27.59 2.22 17.96
N ASP A 169 -26.54 2.58 18.67
CA ASP A 169 -25.16 2.58 18.19
C ASP A 169 -24.76 1.20 17.67
N GLY A 170 -24.62 1.09 16.35
CA GLY A 170 -24.34 -0.17 15.67
C GLY A 170 -22.88 -0.31 15.25
N VAL A 171 -22.36 -1.52 15.42
CA VAL A 171 -21.10 -1.95 14.77
C VAL A 171 -21.45 -3.09 13.81
N VAL A 172 -21.05 -2.96 12.56
CA VAL A 172 -21.25 -4.00 11.56
C VAL A 172 -19.94 -4.73 11.28
N SER A 173 -20.04 -6.02 10.97
CA SER A 173 -18.96 -6.85 10.49
C SER A 173 -19.09 -7.04 8.98
N LEU A 174 -17.99 -6.88 8.27
CA LEU A 174 -17.84 -7.19 6.84
C LEU A 174 -16.81 -8.30 6.69
N THR A 175 -17.24 -9.43 6.14
CA THR A 175 -16.39 -10.61 5.91
C THR A 175 -16.22 -10.86 4.42
N HIS A 176 -14.99 -10.95 3.97
CA HIS A 176 -14.59 -11.38 2.63
C HIS A 176 -13.19 -12.03 2.68
N ASN A 177 -12.88 -12.92 1.75
CA ASN A 177 -11.58 -13.62 1.68
C ASN A 177 -11.12 -14.15 3.06
N ASN A 178 -12.03 -14.75 3.83
CA ASN A 178 -11.81 -15.27 5.19
C ASN A 178 -11.33 -14.24 6.23
N THR A 179 -11.44 -12.95 5.93
CA THR A 179 -11.10 -11.86 6.85
C THR A 179 -12.36 -11.09 7.23
N THR A 180 -12.51 -10.78 8.52
CA THR A 180 -13.62 -9.98 9.05
C THR A 180 -13.07 -8.66 9.58
N LYS A 181 -13.57 -7.55 9.05
CA LYS A 181 -13.34 -6.19 9.58
C LYS A 181 -14.63 -5.65 10.18
N LYS A 182 -14.52 -4.72 11.13
CA LYS A 182 -15.66 -4.09 11.81
C LYS A 182 -15.71 -2.60 11.51
N TYR A 183 -16.92 -2.08 11.28
CA TYR A 183 -17.15 -0.65 11.00
C TYR A 183 -18.24 -0.11 11.92
N ARG A 184 -17.99 1.04 12.51
CA ARG A 184 -18.94 1.77 13.35
C ARG A 184 -19.60 2.91 12.59
N TYR A 185 -18.87 3.55 11.66
CA TYR A 185 -19.27 4.77 10.98
C TYR A 185 -19.48 4.57 9.48
N GLY A 186 -20.22 5.51 8.90
CA GLY A 186 -20.43 5.57 7.48
C GLY A 186 -21.61 4.74 6.98
N GLN A 187 -21.58 4.43 5.70
CA GLN A 187 -22.46 3.49 4.99
C GLN A 187 -21.63 2.68 4.01
N LEU A 188 -21.99 1.41 3.76
CA LEU A 188 -21.28 0.55 2.81
C LEU A 188 -22.00 0.48 1.48
N GLN A 189 -21.27 0.71 0.40
CA GLN A 189 -21.74 0.54 -0.97
C GLN A 189 -21.13 -0.71 -1.59
N PHE A 190 -21.94 -1.51 -2.24
CA PHE A 190 -21.58 -2.76 -2.92
C PHE A 190 -21.83 -2.60 -4.42
N ARG A 191 -20.80 -2.51 -5.23
CA ARG A 191 -20.90 -2.23 -6.67
C ARG A 191 -20.23 -3.30 -7.52
N ALA A 192 -20.89 -3.70 -8.61
CA ALA A 192 -20.28 -4.50 -9.67
C ALA A 192 -19.46 -3.60 -10.60
N VAL A 193 -18.15 -3.77 -10.62
CA VAL A 193 -17.19 -3.02 -11.44
C VAL A 193 -16.55 -3.95 -12.47
N LYS A 194 -16.50 -3.52 -13.74
CA LYS A 194 -15.83 -4.27 -14.80
C LYS A 194 -14.31 -4.05 -14.72
N THR A 195 -13.56 -5.12 -14.66
CA THR A 195 -12.09 -5.09 -14.69
C THR A 195 -11.58 -5.36 -16.10
N ALA A 196 -10.30 -5.06 -16.35
CA ALA A 196 -9.69 -5.31 -17.66
C ALA A 196 -9.54 -6.80 -17.98
N THR A 197 -9.27 -7.65 -16.99
CA THR A 197 -8.88 -9.06 -17.18
C THR A 197 -9.75 -10.07 -16.45
N LEU A 198 -10.40 -9.68 -15.33
CA LEU A 198 -11.11 -10.60 -14.45
C LEU A 198 -12.64 -10.60 -14.64
N GLY A 199 -13.17 -9.84 -15.63
CA GLY A 199 -14.62 -9.61 -15.77
C GLY A 199 -15.15 -8.68 -14.69
N TYR A 200 -16.41 -8.87 -14.25
CA TYR A 200 -16.98 -8.08 -13.18
C TYR A 200 -16.53 -8.58 -11.81
N ARG A 201 -16.25 -7.63 -10.92
CA ARG A 201 -15.88 -7.86 -9.52
C ARG A 201 -16.69 -6.98 -8.59
N LEU A 202 -16.84 -7.42 -7.36
CA LEU A 202 -17.48 -6.67 -6.30
C LEU A 202 -16.46 -5.72 -5.67
N GLU A 203 -16.76 -4.43 -5.75
CA GLU A 203 -16.07 -3.37 -5.01
C GLU A 203 -16.94 -2.94 -3.85
N ILE A 204 -16.35 -2.81 -2.67
CA ILE A 204 -17.05 -2.39 -1.45
C ILE A 204 -16.40 -1.11 -0.94
N THR A 205 -17.20 -0.06 -0.83
CA THR A 205 -16.73 1.27 -0.43
C THR A 205 -17.45 1.72 0.83
N ASN A 206 -16.70 2.19 1.83
CA ASN A 206 -17.26 2.87 3.00
C ASN A 206 -17.20 4.38 2.79
N SER A 207 -18.37 5.05 2.88
CA SER A 207 -18.46 6.50 2.84
C SER A 207 -18.39 7.05 4.26
N VAL A 208 -17.28 7.70 4.59
CA VAL A 208 -16.95 8.19 5.95
C VAL A 208 -16.51 9.63 5.92
N ARG A 209 -16.79 10.40 6.99
CA ARG A 209 -16.27 11.74 7.16
C ARG A 209 -14.78 11.68 7.47
N LEU A 210 -13.98 12.53 6.80
CA LEU A 210 -12.51 12.49 6.90
C LEU A 210 -12.03 12.83 8.31
N SER A 211 -12.52 13.92 8.88
CA SER A 211 -12.02 14.54 10.12
C SER A 211 -11.95 13.60 11.32
N ASP A 212 -12.86 12.64 11.39
CA ASP A 212 -13.02 11.73 12.52
C ASP A 212 -13.29 10.28 12.07
N GLU A 213 -14.43 9.99 11.44
CA GLU A 213 -14.86 8.62 11.11
C GLU A 213 -13.80 7.83 10.31
N TYR A 214 -13.10 8.49 9.38
CA TYR A 214 -11.99 7.91 8.64
C TYR A 214 -10.72 7.87 9.49
N LEU A 215 -10.29 9.02 10.01
CA LEU A 215 -9.00 9.11 10.72
C LEU A 215 -8.97 8.26 11.98
N TRP A 216 -10.08 8.10 12.71
CA TRP A 216 -10.13 7.20 13.86
C TRP A 216 -9.88 5.74 13.47
N GLY A 217 -10.22 5.35 12.23
CA GLY A 217 -10.00 4.01 11.71
C GLY A 217 -8.66 3.79 10.99
N VAL A 218 -7.85 4.84 10.77
CA VAL A 218 -6.53 4.74 10.13
C VAL A 218 -5.54 4.08 11.08
N SER A 219 -4.87 3.02 10.61
CA SER A 219 -3.99 2.16 11.41
C SER A 219 -2.60 2.02 10.79
N GLU A 220 -1.86 3.14 10.79
CA GLU A 220 -0.51 3.21 10.24
C GLU A 220 0.57 2.98 11.29
N VAL A 221 0.30 3.36 12.56
CA VAL A 221 1.22 3.23 13.68
C VAL A 221 0.51 2.64 14.89
N PRO A 222 1.19 1.97 15.83
CA PRO A 222 0.60 1.52 17.08
C PRO A 222 0.08 2.69 17.91
N SER A 223 -1.14 2.57 18.47
CA SER A 223 -1.74 3.63 19.30
C SER A 223 -1.02 3.87 20.62
N SER A 224 -0.11 2.99 21.03
CA SER A 224 0.73 3.13 22.24
C SER A 224 1.99 3.98 22.04
N TRP A 225 2.18 4.58 20.87
CA TRP A 225 3.33 5.45 20.61
C TRP A 225 3.21 6.79 21.34
N PRO A 226 4.32 7.57 21.50
CA PRO A 226 4.28 8.90 22.09
C PRO A 226 3.30 9.83 21.38
N GLU A 227 2.63 10.69 22.14
CA GLU A 227 1.57 11.58 21.66
C GLU A 227 2.01 12.42 20.44
N ALA A 228 3.19 13.04 20.49
CA ALA A 228 3.69 13.86 19.39
C ALA A 228 3.86 13.06 18.08
N ALA A 229 4.25 11.78 18.17
CA ALA A 229 4.34 10.89 17.00
C ALA A 229 2.94 10.54 16.46
N LEU A 230 1.97 10.28 17.35
CA LEU A 230 0.58 10.04 16.94
C LEU A 230 -0.04 11.28 16.30
N GLN A 231 0.19 12.46 16.85
CA GLN A 231 -0.28 13.74 16.28
C GLN A 231 0.36 14.02 14.92
N ALA A 232 1.67 13.82 14.77
CA ALA A 232 2.36 13.95 13.48
C ALA A 232 1.79 13.01 12.43
N GLN A 233 1.55 11.73 12.79
CA GLN A 233 0.92 10.77 11.89
C GLN A 233 -0.53 11.16 11.56
N ALA A 234 -1.31 11.65 12.51
CA ALA A 234 -2.69 12.07 12.27
C ALA A 234 -2.75 13.25 11.28
N ILE A 235 -1.87 14.26 11.42
CA ILE A 235 -1.76 15.38 10.48
C ILE A 235 -1.31 14.90 9.11
N ALA A 236 -0.30 14.03 9.01
CA ALA A 236 0.18 13.49 7.75
C ALA A 236 -0.91 12.66 7.05
N SER A 237 -1.61 11.79 7.79
CA SER A 237 -2.70 10.96 7.27
C SER A 237 -3.89 11.81 6.79
N ARG A 238 -4.29 12.84 7.55
CA ARG A 238 -5.30 13.82 7.15
C ARG A 238 -4.92 14.51 5.85
N THR A 239 -3.69 15.03 5.79
CA THR A 239 -3.17 15.75 4.62
C THR A 239 -3.18 14.88 3.38
N PHE A 240 -2.68 13.64 3.49
CA PHE A 240 -2.69 12.69 2.38
C PHE A 240 -4.11 12.40 1.92
N ALA A 241 -5.03 12.12 2.83
CA ALA A 241 -6.44 11.85 2.49
C ALA A 241 -7.11 13.07 1.83
N MET A 242 -6.86 14.28 2.33
CA MET A 242 -7.37 15.52 1.71
C MET A 242 -6.84 15.72 0.30
N SER A 243 -5.59 15.34 0.03
CA SER A 243 -5.01 15.43 -1.32
C SER A 243 -5.66 14.47 -2.34
N LYS A 244 -6.41 13.48 -1.86
CA LYS A 244 -7.12 12.46 -2.66
C LYS A 244 -8.63 12.65 -2.67
N ALA A 245 -9.17 13.38 -1.70
CA ALA A 245 -10.62 13.59 -1.57
C ALA A 245 -11.24 14.18 -2.83
N GLY A 246 -12.28 13.52 -3.34
CA GLY A 246 -12.98 13.90 -4.58
C GLY A 246 -12.26 13.49 -5.89
N ILE A 247 -11.12 12.78 -5.81
CA ILE A 247 -10.47 12.21 -6.98
C ILE A 247 -10.98 10.77 -7.17
N TYR A 248 -12.14 10.67 -7.80
CA TYR A 248 -12.81 9.39 -8.00
C TYR A 248 -12.03 8.42 -8.90
N ARG A 249 -11.83 7.20 -8.42
CA ARG A 249 -11.20 6.08 -9.14
C ARG A 249 -12.26 5.04 -9.49
N ALA A 250 -12.64 4.95 -10.76
CA ALA A 250 -13.66 4.03 -11.24
C ALA A 250 -13.31 2.54 -11.02
N SER A 251 -12.02 2.19 -10.97
CA SER A 251 -11.55 0.82 -10.78
C SER A 251 -11.85 0.25 -9.39
N CYS A 252 -11.96 1.08 -8.38
CA CYS A 252 -12.28 0.69 -7.00
C CYS A 252 -13.56 1.31 -6.46
N ASP A 253 -14.28 2.11 -7.28
CA ASP A 253 -15.43 2.90 -6.84
C ASP A 253 -15.10 3.79 -5.63
N CYS A 254 -13.92 4.41 -5.60
CA CYS A 254 -13.39 5.05 -4.39
C CYS A 254 -12.52 6.29 -4.66
N ASP A 255 -12.23 7.07 -3.61
CA ASP A 255 -11.18 8.09 -3.57
C ASP A 255 -9.85 7.46 -3.11
N LEU A 256 -9.93 6.53 -2.14
CA LEU A 256 -8.80 5.88 -1.47
C LEU A 256 -9.02 4.37 -1.34
N TYR A 257 -7.95 3.59 -1.46
CA TYR A 257 -7.94 2.22 -0.97
C TYR A 257 -7.70 2.23 0.55
N GLY A 258 -8.47 1.43 1.28
CA GLY A 258 -8.29 1.17 2.71
C GLY A 258 -7.20 0.13 3.02
N GLU A 259 -6.18 0.04 2.16
CA GLU A 259 -5.06 -0.89 2.21
C GLU A 259 -3.75 -0.11 1.99
N ILE A 260 -2.61 -0.79 2.13
CA ILE A 260 -1.27 -0.20 2.03
C ILE A 260 -0.94 0.51 0.71
N SER A 261 -1.77 0.36 -0.30
CA SER A 261 -1.63 1.10 -1.57
C SER A 261 -1.93 2.60 -1.45
N ASP A 262 -2.74 2.99 -0.47
CA ASP A 262 -2.95 4.37 -0.04
C ASP A 262 -2.72 4.47 1.48
N GLN A 263 -3.70 4.09 2.33
CA GLN A 263 -3.56 4.10 3.80
C GLN A 263 -4.29 2.91 4.43
N SER A 264 -3.68 2.28 5.40
CA SER A 264 -4.30 1.17 6.14
C SER A 264 -5.49 1.67 6.96
N PHE A 265 -6.70 1.26 6.57
CA PHE A 265 -7.95 1.58 7.24
C PHE A 265 -8.55 0.32 7.85
N LEU A 266 -8.47 0.18 9.18
CA LEU A 266 -9.01 -0.96 9.93
C LEU A 266 -10.41 -0.68 10.52
N GLY A 267 -10.91 0.55 10.38
CA GLY A 267 -12.18 0.96 10.94
C GLY A 267 -12.20 0.80 12.47
N TYR A 268 -13.26 0.23 13.02
CA TYR A 268 -13.49 0.14 14.47
C TYR A 268 -12.40 -0.61 15.24
N ALA A 269 -11.66 -1.51 14.60
CA ALA A 269 -10.56 -2.22 15.25
C ALA A 269 -9.44 -1.31 15.73
N LYS A 270 -9.22 -0.17 15.05
CA LYS A 270 -8.22 0.84 15.48
C LYS A 270 -8.65 1.54 16.76
N GLU A 271 -9.93 1.86 16.90
CA GLU A 271 -10.46 2.53 18.08
C GLU A 271 -10.40 1.65 19.35
N THR A 272 -10.40 0.33 19.16
CA THR A 272 -10.36 -0.67 20.24
C THR A 272 -9.00 -1.36 20.37
N GLU A 273 -7.95 -0.84 19.72
CA GLU A 273 -6.63 -1.46 19.67
C GLU A 273 -6.03 -1.65 21.07
N LYS A 274 -6.06 -2.91 21.57
CA LYS A 274 -5.39 -3.33 22.83
C LYS A 274 -5.58 -2.37 24.03
N GLY A 275 -6.71 -1.66 24.09
CA GLY A 275 -6.96 -0.63 25.11
C GLY A 275 -6.30 0.73 24.87
N TRP A 276 -5.47 0.89 23.83
CA TRP A 276 -4.76 2.13 23.52
C TRP A 276 -5.45 2.99 22.43
N GLY A 277 -6.50 2.50 21.79
CA GLY A 277 -7.18 3.20 20.69
C GLY A 277 -7.65 4.60 21.04
N HIS A 278 -7.94 4.87 22.33
CA HIS A 278 -8.31 6.21 22.81
C HIS A 278 -7.20 7.24 22.63
N LEU A 279 -5.91 6.85 22.71
CA LEU A 279 -4.78 7.76 22.48
C LEU A 279 -4.69 8.18 21.02
N TRP A 280 -4.93 7.25 20.09
CA TRP A 280 -5.02 7.59 18.67
C TRP A 280 -6.18 8.56 18.40
N LYS A 281 -7.37 8.28 18.94
CA LYS A 281 -8.52 9.19 18.80
C LYS A 281 -8.23 10.58 19.38
N ALA A 282 -7.59 10.65 20.55
CA ALA A 282 -7.16 11.92 21.14
C ALA A 282 -6.19 12.69 20.22
N ALA A 283 -5.18 12.00 19.65
CA ALA A 283 -4.24 12.63 18.73
C ALA A 283 -4.93 13.19 17.47
N VAL A 284 -5.89 12.46 16.89
CA VAL A 284 -6.72 12.94 15.77
C VAL A 284 -7.54 14.17 16.17
N THR A 285 -8.21 14.12 17.33
CA THR A 285 -9.07 15.21 17.82
C THR A 285 -8.26 16.46 18.17
N ASN A 286 -7.12 16.30 18.84
CA ASN A 286 -6.26 17.42 19.24
C ASN A 286 -5.56 18.10 18.05
N THR A 287 -5.60 17.49 16.87
CA THR A 287 -5.02 18.01 15.62
C THR A 287 -6.08 18.29 14.54
N VAL A 288 -7.35 18.43 14.93
CA VAL A 288 -8.46 18.64 13.98
C VAL A 288 -8.14 19.81 13.03
N GLY A 289 -8.39 19.60 11.73
CA GLY A 289 -8.13 20.58 10.66
C GLY A 289 -6.66 20.78 10.31
N LEU A 290 -5.69 20.51 11.19
CA LEU A 290 -4.28 20.76 10.89
C LEU A 290 -3.81 19.94 9.69
N THR A 291 -3.29 20.63 8.68
CA THR A 291 -2.98 20.09 7.36
C THR A 291 -1.66 20.68 6.87
N LEU A 292 -0.84 19.85 6.24
CA LEU A 292 0.38 20.28 5.54
C LEU A 292 0.00 20.84 4.16
N THR A 293 0.30 22.10 3.91
CA THR A 293 -0.03 22.75 2.64
C THR A 293 1.19 23.32 1.95
N GLN A 294 1.10 23.37 0.63
CA GLN A 294 1.99 24.18 -0.21
C GLN A 294 1.13 25.06 -1.11
N SER A 295 1.31 26.37 -1.04
CA SER A 295 0.46 27.35 -1.73
C SER A 295 -1.04 27.16 -1.42
N GLY A 296 -1.38 26.93 -0.14
CA GLY A 296 -2.76 26.77 0.36
C GLY A 296 -3.47 25.47 -0.09
N LYS A 297 -2.72 24.49 -0.64
CA LYS A 297 -3.27 23.21 -1.07
C LYS A 297 -2.65 22.06 -0.28
N PRO A 298 -3.45 21.05 0.15
CA PRO A 298 -2.90 19.87 0.79
C PRO A 298 -1.86 19.18 -0.08
N ILE A 299 -0.69 18.87 0.49
CA ILE A 299 0.33 18.09 -0.19
C ILE A 299 -0.02 16.60 -0.18
N ALA A 300 0.61 15.79 -1.04
CA ALA A 300 0.63 14.35 -0.86
C ALA A 300 1.65 14.01 0.23
N ALA A 301 1.23 14.06 1.48
CA ALA A 301 2.09 13.84 2.64
C ALA A 301 2.47 12.36 2.75
N TYR A 302 3.43 11.94 1.93
CA TYR A 302 3.92 10.55 1.92
C TYR A 302 4.63 10.21 3.24
N PHE A 303 4.44 8.98 3.71
CA PHE A 303 5.13 8.42 4.87
C PHE A 303 5.40 6.93 4.66
N SER A 304 6.36 6.40 5.39
CA SER A 304 6.68 4.97 5.39
C SER A 304 7.18 4.53 6.76
N SER A 305 7.23 3.23 7.01
CA SER A 305 7.64 2.72 8.32
C SER A 305 9.04 3.21 8.71
N SER A 306 10.03 3.03 7.84
CA SER A 306 11.42 3.41 8.10
C SER A 306 12.21 3.54 6.80
N SER A 307 13.21 4.41 6.81
CA SER A 307 14.19 4.53 5.73
C SER A 307 15.39 3.59 5.93
N GLY A 308 16.39 3.67 5.05
CA GLY A 308 17.70 3.01 5.19
C GLY A 308 18.77 3.90 5.85
N GLY A 309 18.36 4.93 6.61
CA GLY A 309 19.25 5.91 7.25
C GLY A 309 19.15 7.33 6.68
N LEU A 310 18.63 7.45 5.46
CA LEU A 310 18.23 8.69 4.80
C LEU A 310 16.87 8.49 4.15
N THR A 311 15.98 9.48 4.24
CA THR A 311 14.70 9.42 3.52
C THR A 311 14.93 9.61 2.01
N GLU A 312 13.99 9.15 1.19
CA GLU A 312 14.07 9.23 -0.26
C GLU A 312 13.25 10.40 -0.81
N THR A 313 13.58 10.87 -2.00
CA THR A 313 12.79 11.86 -2.73
C THR A 313 11.72 11.18 -3.60
N ALA A 314 10.60 11.86 -3.85
CA ALA A 314 9.57 11.36 -4.76
C ALA A 314 10.10 11.22 -6.21
N GLY A 315 11.05 12.07 -6.61
CA GLY A 315 11.69 11.99 -7.91
C GLY A 315 12.46 10.71 -8.11
N ASN A 316 13.28 10.32 -7.15
CA ASN A 316 14.07 9.08 -7.20
C ASN A 316 13.17 7.84 -7.13
N ALA A 317 12.20 7.82 -6.21
CA ALA A 317 11.31 6.68 -6.05
C ALA A 317 10.41 6.47 -7.29
N TRP A 318 9.76 7.52 -7.78
CA TRP A 318 8.68 7.40 -8.78
C TRP A 318 8.89 8.23 -10.07
N GLY A 319 9.94 9.03 -10.14
CA GLY A 319 10.27 9.83 -11.33
C GLY A 319 9.62 11.20 -11.40
N THR A 320 8.78 11.58 -10.44
CA THR A 320 8.17 12.92 -10.37
C THR A 320 8.57 13.59 -9.08
N GLN A 321 9.42 14.61 -9.17
CA GLN A 321 9.89 15.35 -8.00
C GLN A 321 8.77 16.17 -7.38
N ARG A 322 8.78 16.21 -6.03
CA ARG A 322 7.96 17.08 -5.20
C ARG A 322 8.89 17.86 -4.28
N GLY A 323 8.88 19.18 -4.35
CA GLY A 323 9.80 20.04 -3.60
C GLY A 323 9.81 19.77 -2.09
N TYR A 324 8.65 19.41 -1.54
CA TYR A 324 8.49 19.10 -0.13
C TYR A 324 9.00 17.70 0.29
N THR A 325 9.41 16.82 -0.64
CA THR A 325 9.99 15.49 -0.35
C THR A 325 11.50 15.52 -0.57
N GLN A 326 12.25 16.18 0.31
CA GLN A 326 13.70 16.17 0.29
C GLN A 326 14.25 15.00 1.12
N SER A 327 15.45 14.54 0.77
CA SER A 327 16.16 13.54 1.54
C SER A 327 16.70 14.18 2.82
N VAL A 328 16.38 13.58 3.97
CA VAL A 328 16.85 14.03 5.29
C VAL A 328 17.40 12.84 6.09
N PRO A 329 18.38 13.07 6.99
CA PRO A 329 18.92 12.04 7.87
C PRO A 329 17.82 11.37 8.72
N ASP A 330 17.87 10.04 8.81
CA ASP A 330 16.88 9.22 9.55
C ASP A 330 17.58 8.03 10.23
N LEU A 331 18.66 8.32 10.96
CA LEU A 331 19.51 7.31 11.61
C LEU A 331 18.75 6.42 12.60
N SER A 332 17.66 6.93 13.19
CA SER A 332 16.76 6.16 14.06
C SER A 332 16.15 4.93 13.38
N SER A 333 16.03 4.95 12.05
CA SER A 333 15.59 3.79 11.26
C SER A 333 16.57 2.62 11.30
N LEU A 334 17.85 2.88 11.64
CA LEU A 334 18.92 1.87 11.77
C LEU A 334 19.12 1.43 13.23
N ASP A 335 18.35 1.96 14.17
CA ASP A 335 18.41 1.59 15.59
C ASP A 335 17.68 0.25 15.83
N PRO A 336 18.37 -0.80 16.31
CA PRO A 336 17.75 -2.11 16.55
C PRO A 336 16.71 -2.10 17.67
N VAL A 337 16.73 -1.14 18.58
CA VAL A 337 15.72 -1.00 19.65
C VAL A 337 14.44 -0.35 19.13
N LEU A 338 14.58 0.70 18.31
CA LEU A 338 13.44 1.41 17.74
C LEU A 338 12.82 0.67 16.56
N ASN A 339 13.65 0.01 15.74
CA ASN A 339 13.26 -0.68 14.52
C ASN A 339 13.77 -2.14 14.47
N PRO A 340 13.38 -3.01 15.42
CA PRO A 340 13.97 -4.34 15.56
C PRO A 340 13.79 -5.26 14.36
N ARG A 341 12.82 -4.99 13.49
CA ARG A 341 12.50 -5.82 12.32
C ARG A 341 13.19 -5.39 11.04
N PHE A 342 13.49 -4.09 10.92
CA PHE A 342 13.90 -3.51 9.64
C PHE A 342 15.10 -2.55 9.76
N TYR A 343 15.77 -2.47 10.92
CA TYR A 343 17.07 -1.78 10.99
C TYR A 343 18.10 -2.44 10.08
N ARG A 344 17.97 -3.75 9.91
CA ARG A 344 18.62 -4.60 8.89
C ARG A 344 17.71 -5.76 8.56
N TRP A 345 17.78 -6.25 7.32
CA TRP A 345 17.03 -7.42 6.88
C TRP A 345 17.77 -8.16 5.77
N ASP A 346 17.58 -9.48 5.72
CA ASP A 346 18.04 -10.38 4.66
C ASP A 346 16.82 -11.04 4.02
N ARG A 347 16.84 -11.20 2.69
CA ARG A 347 15.77 -11.86 1.94
C ARG A 347 16.33 -12.72 0.84
N THR A 348 15.69 -13.87 0.63
CA THR A 348 15.88 -14.74 -0.52
C THR A 348 14.75 -14.51 -1.51
N ILE A 349 15.08 -14.17 -2.74
CA ILE A 349 14.10 -13.96 -3.82
C ILE A 349 14.23 -15.13 -4.78
N THR A 350 13.12 -15.77 -5.15
CA THR A 350 13.12 -16.89 -6.08
C THR A 350 13.40 -16.42 -7.51
N GLN A 351 13.99 -17.28 -8.32
CA GLN A 351 14.17 -17.08 -9.77
C GLN A 351 12.87 -16.64 -10.46
N ALA A 352 11.75 -17.32 -10.15
CA ALA A 352 10.46 -16.99 -10.73
C ALA A 352 10.01 -15.54 -10.39
N SER A 353 10.25 -15.08 -9.17
CA SER A 353 9.90 -13.72 -8.75
C SER A 353 10.76 -12.66 -9.45
N VAL A 354 12.06 -12.93 -9.61
CA VAL A 354 12.97 -12.02 -10.30
C VAL A 354 12.69 -11.99 -11.80
N SER A 355 12.53 -13.13 -12.43
CA SER A 355 12.16 -13.25 -13.85
C SER A 355 10.86 -12.51 -14.17
N ALA A 356 9.83 -12.70 -13.33
CA ALA A 356 8.55 -12.01 -13.47
C ALA A 356 8.71 -10.49 -13.28
N ALA A 357 9.54 -10.04 -12.33
CA ALA A 357 9.78 -8.63 -12.09
C ALA A 357 10.35 -7.93 -13.32
N PHE A 358 11.30 -8.56 -14.03
CA PHE A 358 11.91 -8.00 -15.25
C PHE A 358 11.16 -8.38 -16.53
N VAL A 359 10.15 -9.26 -16.47
CA VAL A 359 9.49 -9.83 -17.67
C VAL A 359 10.54 -10.46 -18.59
N LEU A 360 11.36 -11.35 -18.01
CA LEU A 360 12.38 -12.17 -18.68
C LEU A 360 12.02 -13.66 -18.49
N PRO A 361 12.46 -14.55 -19.40
CA PRO A 361 12.23 -16.01 -19.25
C PRO A 361 12.97 -16.57 -18.04
N ASP A 362 14.18 -16.08 -17.80
CA ASP A 362 15.06 -16.40 -16.67
C ASP A 362 15.98 -15.22 -16.36
N VAL A 363 16.76 -15.30 -15.27
CA VAL A 363 17.80 -14.34 -14.92
C VAL A 363 19.02 -15.08 -14.41
N VAL A 364 20.16 -14.91 -15.07
CA VAL A 364 21.45 -15.49 -14.67
C VAL A 364 22.31 -14.51 -13.88
N ASN A 365 22.09 -13.21 -14.06
CA ASN A 365 22.83 -12.18 -13.34
C ASN A 365 21.94 -10.99 -12.98
N LEU A 366 22.16 -10.47 -11.77
CA LEU A 366 21.65 -9.19 -11.29
C LEU A 366 22.84 -8.26 -11.00
N GLU A 367 22.67 -6.97 -11.30
CA GLU A 367 23.67 -5.93 -11.06
C GLU A 367 22.98 -4.66 -10.57
N ILE A 368 23.40 -4.11 -9.44
CA ILE A 368 23.04 -2.75 -9.05
C ILE A 368 23.93 -1.81 -9.83
N VAL A 369 23.34 -1.12 -10.82
CA VAL A 369 24.06 -0.22 -11.73
C VAL A 369 24.30 1.13 -11.08
N MET A 370 23.33 1.62 -10.29
CA MET A 370 23.39 2.94 -9.68
C MET A 370 22.58 2.98 -8.38
N LYS A 371 23.10 3.68 -7.38
CA LYS A 371 22.39 4.07 -6.17
C LYS A 371 22.12 5.58 -6.16
N ASN A 372 21.03 5.97 -5.48
CA ASN A 372 20.73 7.37 -5.16
C ASN A 372 21.62 7.85 -4.00
N ALA A 373 21.69 9.15 -3.78
CA ALA A 373 22.39 9.73 -2.63
C ALA A 373 21.82 9.27 -1.27
N SER A 374 20.57 8.84 -1.23
CA SER A 374 19.92 8.21 -0.07
C SER A 374 20.44 6.79 0.24
N GLY A 375 21.23 6.18 -0.65
CA GLY A 375 21.66 4.78 -0.59
C GLY A 375 20.66 3.80 -1.19
N THR A 376 19.45 4.23 -1.58
CA THR A 376 18.49 3.36 -2.26
C THR A 376 18.98 3.01 -3.67
N VAL A 377 18.59 1.86 -4.17
CA VAL A 377 18.91 1.45 -5.55
C VAL A 377 18.13 2.33 -6.53
N ALA A 378 18.88 3.09 -7.34
CA ALA A 378 18.32 3.88 -8.44
C ALA A 378 18.02 3.00 -9.65
N THR A 379 18.98 2.14 -10.03
CA THR A 379 18.83 1.25 -11.20
C THR A 379 19.43 -0.12 -10.90
N ILE A 380 18.62 -1.15 -11.10
CA ILE A 380 19.04 -2.56 -11.09
C ILE A 380 18.83 -3.16 -12.49
N LYS A 381 19.81 -3.95 -12.95
CA LYS A 381 19.81 -4.60 -14.25
C LYS A 381 19.82 -6.12 -14.08
N ALA A 382 19.03 -6.80 -14.90
CA ALA A 382 19.01 -8.27 -15.01
C ALA A 382 19.46 -8.70 -16.41
N THR A 383 20.18 -9.82 -16.47
CA THR A 383 20.60 -10.47 -17.72
C THR A 383 20.06 -11.90 -17.74
N SER A 384 19.40 -12.29 -18.83
CA SER A 384 18.92 -13.66 -19.04
C SER A 384 20.01 -14.58 -19.59
N SER A 385 19.78 -15.90 -19.57
CA SER A 385 20.66 -16.90 -20.19
C SER A 385 20.85 -16.67 -21.70
N ALA A 386 19.88 -16.06 -22.37
CA ALA A 386 19.95 -15.65 -23.77
C ALA A 386 20.68 -14.31 -23.98
N GLY A 387 21.26 -13.71 -22.95
CA GLY A 387 21.94 -12.42 -23.02
C GLY A 387 21.02 -11.18 -23.08
N ILE A 388 19.70 -11.36 -22.95
CA ILE A 388 18.74 -10.24 -22.94
C ILE A 388 18.89 -9.46 -21.64
N GLN A 389 19.09 -8.15 -21.75
CA GLN A 389 19.22 -7.26 -20.59
C GLN A 389 17.98 -6.37 -20.42
N LYS A 390 17.54 -6.18 -19.16
CA LYS A 390 16.50 -5.22 -18.79
C LYS A 390 16.87 -4.53 -17.49
N SER A 391 16.47 -3.27 -17.37
CA SER A 391 16.69 -2.47 -16.17
C SER A 391 15.37 -2.02 -15.55
N LEU A 392 15.36 -1.89 -14.23
CA LEU A 392 14.27 -1.36 -13.44
C LEU A 392 14.78 -0.32 -12.45
N ARG A 393 13.92 0.59 -12.03
CA ARG A 393 14.15 1.36 -10.81
C ARG A 393 14.12 0.44 -9.60
N GLY A 394 14.92 0.72 -8.57
CA GLY A 394 14.93 -0.05 -7.34
C GLY A 394 13.57 -0.13 -6.67
N GLU A 395 12.79 0.97 -6.66
CA GLU A 395 11.43 0.98 -6.11
C GLU A 395 10.46 0.08 -6.91
N THR A 396 10.61 0.03 -8.23
CA THR A 396 9.83 -0.91 -9.08
C THR A 396 10.22 -2.36 -8.79
N PHE A 397 11.52 -2.63 -8.64
CA PHE A 397 12.01 -3.96 -8.27
C PHE A 397 11.49 -4.36 -6.89
N ARG A 398 11.60 -3.47 -5.87
CA ARG A 398 11.03 -3.68 -4.53
C ARG A 398 9.55 -4.06 -4.59
N SER A 399 8.77 -3.26 -5.29
CA SER A 399 7.32 -3.45 -5.38
C SER A 399 6.94 -4.78 -6.03
N ARG A 400 7.66 -5.19 -7.10
CA ARG A 400 7.39 -6.42 -7.84
C ARG A 400 7.87 -7.68 -7.10
N THR A 401 9.02 -7.61 -6.42
CA THR A 401 9.60 -8.75 -5.69
C THR A 401 9.18 -8.83 -4.22
N LYS A 402 8.48 -7.78 -3.71
CA LYS A 402 7.98 -7.67 -2.32
C LYS A 402 9.08 -7.66 -1.26
N ILE A 403 10.30 -7.22 -1.61
CA ILE A 403 11.33 -6.96 -0.60
C ILE A 403 10.98 -5.70 0.23
N PRO A 404 11.51 -5.57 1.47
CA PRO A 404 11.07 -4.54 2.41
C PRO A 404 11.25 -3.10 1.91
N SER A 405 12.40 -2.75 1.32
CA SER A 405 12.72 -1.40 0.87
C SER A 405 13.54 -1.42 -0.41
N ALA A 406 13.72 -0.25 -1.03
CA ALA A 406 14.67 -0.06 -2.13
C ALA A 406 16.12 0.21 -1.63
N TYR A 407 16.36 0.28 -0.33
CA TYR A 407 17.69 0.37 0.28
C TYR A 407 18.24 -1.03 0.50
N PHE A 408 18.97 -1.57 -0.49
CA PHE A 408 19.52 -2.93 -0.43
C PHE A 408 20.78 -3.10 -1.26
N ASP A 409 21.51 -4.20 -0.97
CA ASP A 409 22.63 -4.75 -1.72
C ASP A 409 22.33 -6.18 -2.16
N LEU A 410 22.99 -6.59 -3.23
CA LEU A 410 23.04 -7.97 -3.69
C LEU A 410 24.16 -8.72 -2.95
N VAL A 411 23.89 -9.91 -2.47
CA VAL A 411 24.90 -10.74 -1.81
C VAL A 411 25.56 -11.66 -2.83
N GLY A 412 26.89 -11.59 -2.94
CA GLY A 412 27.66 -12.40 -3.89
C GLY A 412 27.55 -11.97 -5.37
N MET A 413 27.02 -10.79 -5.62
CA MET A 413 26.88 -10.20 -6.97
C MET A 413 27.40 -8.76 -7.01
N GLN A 414 27.41 -8.15 -8.21
CA GLN A 414 27.94 -6.80 -8.39
C GLN A 414 26.98 -5.74 -7.83
N ASN A 415 27.50 -4.91 -6.94
CA ASN A 415 26.84 -3.72 -6.41
C ASN A 415 27.56 -2.46 -6.93
N ALA A 416 26.80 -1.40 -7.20
CA ALA A 416 27.36 -0.08 -7.50
C ALA A 416 28.13 0.46 -6.29
N VAL A 417 29.21 1.18 -6.55
CA VAL A 417 29.88 1.96 -5.53
C VAL A 417 28.96 3.10 -5.09
N GLU A 418 28.78 3.28 -3.79
CA GLU A 418 27.98 4.42 -3.29
C GLU A 418 28.59 5.75 -3.77
N PRO A 419 27.78 6.71 -4.24
CA PRO A 419 28.29 8.01 -4.55
C PRO A 419 28.86 8.65 -3.28
N THR A 420 30.10 9.09 -3.32
CA THR A 420 30.73 9.82 -2.22
C THR A 420 29.85 11.04 -1.89
N PRO A 421 29.44 11.27 -0.63
CA PRO A 421 28.67 12.45 -0.29
C PRO A 421 29.44 13.69 -0.74
N SER A 422 28.81 14.51 -1.59
CA SER A 422 29.40 15.81 -1.92
C SER A 422 29.50 16.62 -0.63
N PRO A 423 30.64 17.24 -0.30
CA PRO A 423 30.70 18.09 0.87
C PRO A 423 29.64 19.18 0.75
N SER A 424 28.81 19.29 1.76
CA SER A 424 27.82 20.37 1.85
C SER A 424 28.52 21.71 1.79
N PRO A 425 27.99 22.69 1.02
CA PRO A 425 28.51 24.05 1.01
C PRO A 425 28.38 24.77 2.35
#